data_35570ff0382ed4cfb3fcbe7de37b118f
#
_entry.id   35570ff0382ed4cfb3fcbe7de37b118f
#
_cell.length_a   1.000
_cell.length_b   1.000
_cell.length_c   1.000
_cell.angle_alpha   90.00
_cell.angle_beta   90.00
_cell.angle_gamma   90.00
#
_symmetry.space_group_name_H-M   'P 1'
#
loop_
_entity.id
_entity.type
_entity.pdbx_description
1 polymer ?
#
loop_
_entity_poly.entity_id
_entity_poly.type
_entity_poly.pdbx_seq_one_letter_code
_entity_poly.pdbx_strand_id
1 'polypeptide(L)'
;MNARGTLTSSTSSEGRVSGYVFKIVRESTGRTQQQLAADLRVSAATIQGWESGRRPLMAMPAGQFLALRSRLSHLGATAALLRTLTQALEADHILGHALATPHGAADPDGHPLGSWVLSRPLTIMTAWPIGAKAPENLRQTRSAASRRGPVPAGPALSADERRHVVEHLQHVAERAGWRDPDALLLKRQAYYLAGFDHSPGTRQWLDTMRHADQARLRPPRGWSAAWTLARSTASALTRAGDPEPMRRFLHDQLTDETAETANLNYWAFWTGELDEQQASDEFIGSTSPHSWHGGQLIGHLAARLHGNIGFTELNIHSLHTLIRVRPELAQPVAADLQATITRLLDEDQVSAPARRELETLRYGIVIARQT
;
A
#
# COMPACT_ATOMS: atom_id res chain seq x y z
N MET A 1 -18.29 29.57 -41.28
CA MET A 1 -18.30 29.93 -39.85
C MET A 1 -17.55 28.82 -39.11
N ASN A 2 -16.31 29.09 -38.75
CA ASN A 2 -15.40 28.11 -38.10
C ASN A 2 -15.64 28.09 -36.60
N ALA A 3 -16.18 27.01 -36.10
CA ALA A 3 -16.15 26.69 -34.65
C ALA A 3 -14.77 26.13 -34.33
N ARG A 4 -13.83 26.96 -33.89
CA ARG A 4 -12.62 26.52 -33.21
C ARG A 4 -13.01 26.03 -31.83
N GLY A 5 -13.15 24.69 -31.67
CA GLY A 5 -13.16 24.06 -30.36
C GLY A 5 -11.84 24.33 -29.66
N THR A 6 -11.89 25.12 -28.61
CA THR A 6 -10.78 25.33 -27.66
C THR A 6 -10.53 24.00 -26.99
N LEU A 7 -9.50 23.26 -27.45
CA LEU A 7 -8.87 22.23 -26.69
C LEU A 7 -8.25 22.90 -25.45
N THR A 8 -8.98 22.90 -24.33
CA THR A 8 -8.40 23.16 -23.02
C THR A 8 -7.32 22.09 -22.82
N SER A 9 -6.06 22.49 -22.87
CA SER A 9 -4.94 21.66 -22.53
C SER A 9 -5.16 21.19 -21.09
N SER A 10 -5.63 19.96 -20.91
CA SER A 10 -5.56 19.29 -19.64
C SER A 10 -4.08 19.23 -19.29
N THR A 11 -3.66 20.02 -18.31
CA THR A 11 -2.32 19.91 -17.74
C THR A 11 -2.23 18.47 -17.22
N SER A 12 -1.48 17.65 -17.96
CA SER A 12 -1.30 16.22 -17.65
C SER A 12 -0.89 16.08 -16.19
N SER A 13 -1.75 15.43 -15.41
CA SER A 13 -1.45 15.08 -14.00
C SER A 13 -0.54 13.86 -13.91
N GLU A 14 -0.17 13.31 -15.05
CA GLU A 14 0.79 12.23 -15.21
C GLU A 14 2.15 12.67 -14.70
N GLY A 15 2.72 11.91 -13.74
CA GLY A 15 4.08 12.19 -13.23
C GLY A 15 4.13 13.04 -11.96
N ARG A 16 3.02 13.25 -11.26
CA ARG A 16 3.02 14.04 -10.00
C ARG A 16 3.73 13.36 -8.86
N VAL A 17 3.56 12.05 -8.73
CA VAL A 17 4.19 11.28 -7.64
C VAL A 17 5.68 11.17 -7.89
N SER A 18 6.08 10.74 -9.09
CA SER A 18 7.50 10.61 -9.45
C SER A 18 8.21 11.96 -9.47
N GLY A 19 7.55 13.03 -9.94
CA GLY A 19 8.10 14.37 -9.92
C GLY A 19 8.36 14.88 -8.51
N TYR A 20 7.43 14.65 -7.58
CA TYR A 20 7.60 15.01 -6.19
C TYR A 20 8.72 14.19 -5.51
N VAL A 21 8.79 12.89 -5.77
CA VAL A 21 9.87 12.02 -5.26
C VAL A 21 11.22 12.41 -5.87
N PHE A 22 11.27 12.73 -7.17
CA PHE A 22 12.47 13.23 -7.83
C PHE A 22 13.00 14.52 -7.18
N LYS A 23 12.09 15.44 -6.81
CA LYS A 23 12.47 16.64 -6.03
C LYS A 23 13.14 16.23 -4.70
N ILE A 24 12.59 15.27 -3.96
CA ILE A 24 13.20 14.79 -2.70
C ILE A 24 14.58 14.18 -2.97
N VAL A 25 14.72 13.38 -4.03
CA VAL A 25 16.01 12.80 -4.45
C VAL A 25 17.02 13.91 -4.74
N ARG A 26 16.67 14.95 -5.49
CA ARG A 26 17.55 16.09 -5.72
C ARG A 26 17.93 16.80 -4.40
N GLU A 27 16.96 17.09 -3.56
CA GLU A 27 17.19 17.75 -2.26
C GLU A 27 18.12 16.93 -1.36
N SER A 28 18.02 15.61 -1.39
CA SER A 28 18.91 14.72 -0.62
C SER A 28 20.37 14.77 -1.08
N THR A 29 20.62 15.14 -2.34
CA THR A 29 21.99 15.34 -2.87
C THR A 29 22.54 16.76 -2.61
N GLY A 30 21.77 17.62 -1.94
CA GLY A 30 22.16 19.01 -1.67
C GLY A 30 22.17 19.91 -2.90
N ARG A 31 21.58 19.50 -4.05
CA ARG A 31 21.60 20.24 -5.31
C ARG A 31 20.40 21.15 -5.45
N THR A 32 20.63 22.38 -5.90
CA THR A 32 19.57 23.25 -6.46
C THR A 32 19.12 22.72 -7.82
N GLN A 33 17.98 23.18 -8.32
CA GLN A 33 17.51 22.83 -9.68
C GLN A 33 18.53 23.22 -10.76
N GLN A 34 19.18 24.36 -10.60
CA GLN A 34 20.22 24.86 -11.55
C GLN A 34 21.47 23.98 -11.51
N GLN A 35 21.93 23.59 -10.31
CA GLN A 35 23.11 22.73 -10.17
C GLN A 35 22.84 21.34 -10.73
N LEU A 36 21.68 20.73 -10.42
CA LEU A 36 21.32 19.44 -10.99
C LEU A 36 21.16 19.50 -12.51
N ALA A 37 20.62 20.60 -13.05
CA ALA A 37 20.51 20.82 -14.49
C ALA A 37 21.90 20.82 -15.17
N ALA A 38 22.87 21.50 -14.57
CA ALA A 38 24.25 21.51 -15.05
C ALA A 38 24.89 20.12 -14.98
N ASP A 39 24.73 19.40 -13.84
CA ASP A 39 25.25 18.05 -13.63
C ASP A 39 24.68 17.04 -14.65
N LEU A 40 23.41 17.19 -15.01
CA LEU A 40 22.71 16.33 -15.97
C LEU A 40 22.79 16.79 -17.42
N ARG A 41 23.37 17.98 -17.68
CA ARG A 41 23.44 18.61 -19.00
C ARG A 41 22.06 18.85 -19.64
N VAL A 42 21.11 19.29 -18.84
CA VAL A 42 19.75 19.69 -19.26
C VAL A 42 19.44 21.10 -18.82
N SER A 43 18.34 21.67 -19.29
CA SER A 43 17.92 23.02 -18.84
C SER A 43 17.30 22.95 -17.43
N ALA A 44 17.40 24.03 -16.66
CA ALA A 44 16.68 24.16 -15.38
C ALA A 44 15.16 23.99 -15.55
N ALA A 45 14.61 24.47 -16.69
CA ALA A 45 13.19 24.25 -17.03
C ALA A 45 12.83 22.80 -17.23
N THR A 46 13.78 21.95 -17.66
CA THR A 46 13.59 20.50 -17.73
C THR A 46 13.45 19.90 -16.33
N ILE A 47 14.34 20.27 -15.39
CA ILE A 47 14.26 19.82 -14.00
C ILE A 47 12.92 20.26 -13.36
N GLN A 48 12.54 21.51 -13.55
CA GLN A 48 11.25 22.03 -13.06
C GLN A 48 10.06 21.30 -13.69
N GLY A 49 10.16 20.96 -14.99
CA GLY A 49 9.16 20.18 -15.70
C GLY A 49 8.99 18.77 -15.11
N TRP A 50 10.09 18.09 -14.78
CA TRP A 50 10.07 16.79 -14.12
C TRP A 50 9.50 16.88 -12.70
N GLU A 51 9.99 17.80 -11.87
CA GLU A 51 9.53 17.99 -10.49
C GLU A 51 8.05 18.37 -10.36
N SER A 52 7.52 19.11 -11.34
CA SER A 52 6.11 19.50 -11.37
C SER A 52 5.17 18.48 -12.02
N GLY A 53 5.72 17.43 -12.63
CA GLY A 53 4.95 16.46 -13.41
C GLY A 53 4.50 16.96 -14.80
N ARG A 54 4.78 18.21 -15.18
CA ARG A 54 4.46 18.73 -16.53
C ARG A 54 5.21 18.00 -17.66
N ARG A 55 6.36 17.42 -17.33
CA ARG A 55 7.11 16.49 -18.17
C ARG A 55 7.25 15.21 -17.38
N PRO A 56 6.32 14.24 -17.52
CA PRO A 56 6.36 13.02 -16.74
C PRO A 56 7.67 12.28 -16.97
N LEU A 57 8.31 11.82 -15.89
CA LEU A 57 9.50 10.98 -15.98
C LEU A 57 9.22 9.67 -16.73
N MET A 58 7.98 9.17 -16.69
CA MET A 58 7.53 8.01 -17.44
C MET A 58 7.59 8.17 -18.95
N ALA A 59 7.49 9.42 -19.46
CA ALA A 59 7.64 9.70 -20.89
C ALA A 59 9.11 9.66 -21.35
N MET A 60 10.06 9.50 -20.42
CA MET A 60 11.47 9.38 -20.73
C MET A 60 11.79 7.99 -21.25
N PRO A 61 12.56 7.82 -22.36
CA PRO A 61 13.04 6.54 -22.83
C PRO A 61 13.79 5.78 -21.72
N ALA A 62 13.57 4.48 -21.61
CA ALA A 62 14.12 3.63 -20.53
C ALA A 62 15.64 3.79 -20.35
N GLY A 63 16.41 3.84 -21.46
CA GLY A 63 17.85 4.06 -21.40
C GLY A 63 18.26 5.41 -20.79
N GLN A 64 17.48 6.47 -21.05
CA GLN A 64 17.70 7.79 -20.45
C GLN A 64 17.36 7.78 -18.95
N PHE A 65 16.31 7.08 -18.56
CA PHE A 65 15.95 6.94 -17.15
C PHE A 65 17.03 6.14 -16.37
N LEU A 66 17.57 5.08 -16.94
CA LEU A 66 18.68 4.32 -16.33
C LEU A 66 19.94 5.19 -16.18
N ALA A 67 20.27 5.99 -17.19
CA ALA A 67 21.38 6.93 -17.13
C ALA A 67 21.15 8.03 -16.06
N LEU A 68 19.92 8.56 -15.96
CA LEU A 68 19.51 9.50 -14.92
C LEU A 68 19.71 8.89 -13.52
N ARG A 69 19.21 7.67 -13.28
CA ARG A 69 19.38 6.96 -12.00
C ARG A 69 20.85 6.78 -11.64
N SER A 70 21.68 6.32 -12.60
CA SER A 70 23.11 6.18 -12.39
C SER A 70 23.76 7.52 -12.01
N ARG A 71 23.42 8.58 -12.69
CA ARG A 71 23.94 9.92 -12.40
C ARG A 71 23.53 10.42 -11.01
N LEU A 72 22.28 10.25 -10.63
CA LEU A 72 21.78 10.57 -9.28
C LEU A 72 22.51 9.80 -8.20
N SER A 73 22.79 8.52 -8.43
CA SER A 73 23.60 7.68 -7.52
C SER A 73 25.00 8.25 -7.32
N HIS A 74 25.68 8.63 -8.40
CA HIS A 74 27.01 9.28 -8.34
C HIS A 74 26.98 10.65 -7.63
N LEU A 75 25.84 11.33 -7.66
CA LEU A 75 25.64 12.60 -6.93
C LEU A 75 25.29 12.38 -5.45
N GLY A 76 25.24 11.13 -4.97
CA GLY A 76 25.01 10.78 -3.57
C GLY A 76 23.57 10.39 -3.20
N ALA A 77 22.67 10.23 -4.20
CA ALA A 77 21.35 9.67 -3.90
C ALA A 77 21.45 8.20 -3.44
N THR A 78 20.80 7.89 -2.33
CA THR A 78 20.84 6.52 -1.77
C THR A 78 20.07 5.53 -2.65
N ALA A 79 20.49 4.27 -2.62
CA ALA A 79 19.78 3.19 -3.33
C ALA A 79 18.30 3.06 -2.90
N ALA A 80 18.01 3.34 -1.63
CA ALA A 80 16.64 3.34 -1.11
C ALA A 80 15.77 4.43 -1.78
N LEU A 81 16.28 5.67 -1.91
CA LEU A 81 15.56 6.74 -2.59
C LEU A 81 15.38 6.47 -4.09
N LEU A 82 16.38 5.87 -4.74
CA LEU A 82 16.28 5.51 -6.15
C LEU A 82 15.27 4.39 -6.40
N ARG A 83 15.14 3.41 -5.48
CA ARG A 83 14.03 2.44 -5.52
C ARG A 83 12.67 3.11 -5.33
N THR A 84 12.58 4.04 -4.38
CA THR A 84 11.36 4.82 -4.15
C THR A 84 10.96 5.62 -5.39
N LEU A 85 11.92 6.17 -6.14
CA LEU A 85 11.63 6.86 -7.40
C LEU A 85 11.06 5.91 -8.46
N THR A 86 11.55 4.66 -8.55
CA THR A 86 10.96 3.65 -9.45
C THR A 86 9.53 3.32 -9.05
N GLN A 87 9.28 3.09 -7.76
CA GLN A 87 7.92 2.86 -7.25
C GLN A 87 6.96 4.03 -7.49
N ALA A 88 7.49 5.25 -7.47
CA ALA A 88 6.71 6.45 -7.79
C ALA A 88 6.31 6.52 -9.27
N LEU A 89 7.15 6.00 -10.19
CA LEU A 89 6.79 5.86 -11.59
C LEU A 89 5.69 4.82 -11.79
N GLU A 90 5.77 3.68 -11.11
CA GLU A 90 4.73 2.65 -11.15
C GLU A 90 3.39 3.20 -10.59
N ALA A 91 3.44 3.99 -9.52
CA ALA A 91 2.26 4.66 -8.97
C ALA A 91 1.66 5.67 -9.97
N ASP A 92 2.51 6.46 -10.66
CA ASP A 92 2.06 7.38 -11.71
C ASP A 92 1.44 6.62 -12.89
N HIS A 93 1.93 5.42 -13.23
CA HIS A 93 1.31 4.58 -14.27
C HIS A 93 -0.13 4.19 -13.90
N ILE A 94 -0.36 3.75 -12.66
CA ILE A 94 -1.69 3.37 -12.19
C ILE A 94 -2.63 4.60 -12.13
N LEU A 95 -2.15 5.70 -11.56
CA LEU A 95 -2.94 6.93 -11.44
C LEU A 95 -3.18 7.59 -12.80
N GLY A 96 -2.18 7.60 -13.67
CA GLY A 96 -2.28 8.14 -15.02
C GLY A 96 -3.29 7.37 -15.87
N HIS A 97 -3.34 6.05 -15.76
CA HIS A 97 -4.37 5.23 -16.39
C HIS A 97 -5.78 5.64 -15.94
N ALA A 98 -5.99 5.79 -14.63
CA ALA A 98 -7.28 6.23 -14.10
C ALA A 98 -7.65 7.64 -14.57
N LEU A 99 -6.71 8.58 -14.57
CA LEU A 99 -6.94 9.97 -14.98
C LEU A 99 -7.14 10.16 -16.49
N ALA A 100 -6.50 9.31 -17.30
CA ALA A 100 -6.66 9.32 -18.76
C ALA A 100 -7.97 8.67 -19.23
N THR A 101 -8.56 7.79 -18.41
CA THR A 101 -9.81 7.10 -18.77
C THR A 101 -11.01 8.02 -18.59
N PRO A 102 -11.84 8.25 -19.63
CA PRO A 102 -13.05 9.04 -19.50
C PRO A 102 -14.01 8.49 -18.45
N HIS A 103 -14.82 9.37 -17.83
CA HIS A 103 -15.84 8.96 -16.88
C HIS A 103 -16.76 7.89 -17.46
N GLY A 104 -16.98 6.81 -16.72
CA GLY A 104 -17.83 5.70 -17.12
C GLY A 104 -17.25 4.73 -18.16
N ALA A 105 -16.06 5.01 -18.69
CA ALA A 105 -15.39 4.15 -19.69
C ALA A 105 -14.38 3.17 -19.06
N ALA A 106 -14.39 3.03 -17.72
CA ALA A 106 -13.49 2.11 -17.03
C ALA A 106 -13.67 0.67 -17.51
N ASP A 107 -12.59 0.07 -18.02
CA ASP A 107 -12.52 -1.30 -18.49
C ASP A 107 -11.63 -2.13 -17.57
N PRO A 108 -12.10 -3.25 -17.02
CA PRO A 108 -11.28 -4.17 -16.23
C PRO A 108 -10.16 -4.83 -17.04
N ASP A 109 -10.39 -5.06 -18.35
CA ASP A 109 -9.44 -5.77 -19.19
C ASP A 109 -8.17 -4.93 -19.43
N GLY A 110 -7.02 -5.53 -19.16
CA GLY A 110 -5.72 -4.85 -19.29
C GLY A 110 -5.48 -3.73 -18.26
N HIS A 111 -6.32 -3.60 -17.25
CA HIS A 111 -6.13 -2.59 -16.21
C HIS A 111 -4.87 -2.85 -15.37
N PRO A 112 -4.03 -1.84 -15.07
CA PRO A 112 -2.78 -2.04 -14.32
C PRO A 112 -2.96 -2.74 -12.96
N LEU A 113 -4.08 -2.53 -12.27
CA LEU A 113 -4.38 -3.19 -11.00
C LEU A 113 -4.71 -4.69 -11.13
N GLY A 114 -4.91 -5.23 -12.32
CA GLY A 114 -5.08 -6.68 -12.57
C GLY A 114 -3.78 -7.37 -12.99
N SER A 115 -2.72 -6.60 -13.27
CA SER A 115 -1.51 -7.16 -13.89
C SER A 115 -0.50 -7.74 -12.91
N TRP A 116 -0.48 -7.27 -11.66
CA TRP A 116 0.41 -7.78 -10.59
C TRP A 116 -0.07 -7.36 -9.20
N VAL A 117 0.39 -8.09 -8.19
CA VAL A 117 0.10 -7.79 -6.79
C VAL A 117 0.91 -6.57 -6.33
N LEU A 118 0.23 -5.53 -5.87
CA LEU A 118 0.90 -4.34 -5.36
C LEU A 118 1.61 -4.64 -4.04
N SER A 119 2.92 -4.40 -4.01
CA SER A 119 3.69 -4.39 -2.77
C SER A 119 3.22 -3.25 -1.85
N ARG A 120 3.50 -3.35 -0.56
CA ARG A 120 3.14 -2.29 0.41
C ARG A 120 3.73 -0.93 0.03
N PRO A 121 5.02 -0.78 -0.35
CA PRO A 121 5.56 0.51 -0.74
C PRO A 121 4.84 1.12 -1.95
N LEU A 122 4.55 0.31 -2.97
CA LEU A 122 3.83 0.76 -4.17
C LEU A 122 2.38 1.14 -3.83
N THR A 123 1.69 0.33 -3.03
CA THR A 123 0.32 0.65 -2.58
C THR A 123 0.26 1.98 -1.83
N ILE A 124 1.18 2.23 -0.90
CA ILE A 124 1.22 3.50 -0.16
C ILE A 124 1.57 4.66 -1.09
N MET A 125 2.47 4.46 -2.05
CA MET A 125 2.86 5.45 -3.04
C MET A 125 1.67 5.86 -3.93
N THR A 126 0.90 4.87 -4.42
CA THR A 126 -0.31 5.09 -5.23
C THR A 126 -1.43 5.76 -4.41
N ALA A 127 -1.60 5.36 -3.15
CA ALA A 127 -2.63 5.90 -2.28
C ALA A 127 -2.29 7.30 -1.71
N TRP A 128 -1.01 7.71 -1.75
CA TRP A 128 -0.58 8.97 -1.15
C TRP A 128 -1.32 10.19 -1.69
N PRO A 129 -1.46 10.41 -3.01
CA PRO A 129 -2.24 11.55 -3.52
C PRO A 129 -3.76 11.38 -3.33
N ILE A 130 -4.26 10.18 -3.01
CA ILE A 130 -5.68 9.92 -2.71
C ILE A 130 -6.02 10.36 -1.28
N GLY A 131 -5.20 10.02 -0.30
CA GLY A 131 -5.46 10.35 1.11
C GLY A 131 -4.54 9.65 2.11
N ALA A 132 -3.64 8.78 1.65
CA ALA A 132 -2.69 8.11 2.53
C ALA A 132 -1.63 9.07 3.11
N LYS A 133 -1.05 8.69 4.24
CA LYS A 133 0.14 9.37 4.78
C LYS A 133 1.34 9.14 3.87
N ALA A 134 2.23 10.13 3.80
CA ALA A 134 3.49 10.00 3.08
C ALA A 134 4.26 8.73 3.48
N PRO A 135 4.93 8.05 2.54
CA PRO A 135 5.82 6.93 2.84
C PRO A 135 6.84 7.29 3.91
N GLU A 136 7.11 6.38 4.84
CA GLU A 136 7.92 6.64 6.03
C GLU A 136 9.36 7.04 5.71
N ASN A 137 9.97 6.33 4.76
CA ASN A 137 11.31 6.61 4.26
C ASN A 137 11.43 8.04 3.67
N LEU A 138 10.37 8.58 3.08
CA LEU A 138 10.36 9.95 2.55
C LEU A 138 10.12 10.99 3.65
N ARG A 139 9.41 10.64 4.73
CA ARG A 139 9.22 11.53 5.88
C ARG A 139 10.53 11.78 6.63
N GLN A 140 11.34 10.73 6.79
CA GLN A 140 12.64 10.81 7.47
C GLN A 140 13.69 11.60 6.67
N THR A 141 13.63 11.54 5.34
CA THR A 141 14.58 12.23 4.45
C THR A 141 14.32 13.74 4.36
N ARG A 142 13.13 14.20 4.73
CA ARG A 142 12.78 15.64 4.68
C ARG A 142 13.49 16.39 5.79
N SER A 143 14.66 16.97 5.46
CA SER A 143 15.36 17.91 6.33
C SER A 143 14.44 19.05 6.76
N ALA A 144 14.61 19.49 8.02
CA ALA A 144 13.95 20.66 8.60
C ALA A 144 14.43 22.01 7.99
N ALA A 145 15.02 22.00 6.80
CA ALA A 145 15.46 23.20 6.12
C ALA A 145 14.28 24.17 5.94
N SER A 146 14.48 25.36 6.50
CA SER A 146 13.55 26.48 6.46
C SER A 146 13.01 26.72 5.03
N ARG A 147 11.72 26.45 4.84
CA ARG A 147 11.05 26.64 3.55
C ARG A 147 10.53 28.06 3.48
N ARG A 148 10.94 28.78 2.46
CA ARG A 148 10.35 30.08 2.09
C ARG A 148 9.13 29.81 1.21
N GLY A 149 7.91 29.95 1.76
CA GLY A 149 6.64 29.88 1.05
C GLY A 149 5.86 28.55 1.22
N PRO A 150 4.56 28.52 0.82
CA PRO A 150 3.71 27.35 0.91
C PRO A 150 4.14 26.31 -0.14
N VAL A 151 4.87 25.30 0.28
CA VAL A 151 5.24 24.15 -0.57
C VAL A 151 4.32 22.97 -0.23
N PRO A 152 3.68 22.32 -1.24
CA PRO A 152 2.86 21.14 -1.00
C PRO A 152 3.58 20.10 -0.15
N ALA A 153 2.86 19.52 0.79
CA ALA A 153 3.42 18.50 1.70
C ALA A 153 3.62 17.15 1.02
N GLY A 154 3.07 16.95 -0.18
CA GLY A 154 3.11 15.72 -0.97
C GLY A 154 2.68 15.95 -2.42
N PRO A 155 2.65 14.88 -3.24
CA PRO A 155 2.03 14.93 -4.54
C PRO A 155 0.53 15.12 -4.34
N ALA A 156 -0.02 16.25 -4.81
CA ALA A 156 -1.43 16.56 -4.63
C ALA A 156 -2.17 16.43 -5.96
N LEU A 157 -3.22 15.65 -5.96
CA LEU A 157 -4.29 15.72 -6.95
C LEU A 157 -5.23 16.87 -6.56
N SER A 158 -5.79 17.57 -7.53
CA SER A 158 -6.93 18.46 -7.27
C SER A 158 -8.12 17.68 -6.72
N ALA A 159 -9.09 18.37 -6.14
CA ALA A 159 -10.29 17.71 -5.63
C ALA A 159 -11.04 16.92 -6.72
N ASP A 160 -11.08 17.47 -7.94
CA ASP A 160 -11.75 16.82 -9.09
C ASP A 160 -10.96 15.61 -9.59
N GLU A 161 -9.62 15.73 -9.73
CA GLU A 161 -8.77 14.60 -10.11
C GLU A 161 -8.86 13.46 -9.09
N ARG A 162 -8.82 13.77 -7.80
CA ARG A 162 -8.95 12.75 -6.75
C ARG A 162 -10.32 12.06 -6.83
N ARG A 163 -11.39 12.84 -7.01
CA ARG A 163 -12.74 12.29 -7.19
C ARG A 163 -12.79 11.39 -8.40
N HIS A 164 -12.24 11.81 -9.54
CA HIS A 164 -12.18 11.02 -10.77
C HIS A 164 -11.44 9.69 -10.57
N VAL A 165 -10.28 9.71 -9.91
CA VAL A 165 -9.52 8.48 -9.59
C VAL A 165 -10.35 7.55 -8.72
N VAL A 166 -11.01 8.05 -7.67
CA VAL A 166 -11.84 7.23 -6.77
C VAL A 166 -13.03 6.64 -7.51
N GLU A 167 -13.75 7.44 -8.30
CA GLU A 167 -14.86 6.97 -9.14
C GLU A 167 -14.41 5.92 -10.16
N HIS A 168 -13.23 6.12 -10.77
CA HIS A 168 -12.66 5.13 -11.67
C HIS A 168 -12.39 3.79 -10.94
N LEU A 169 -11.76 3.83 -9.74
CA LEU A 169 -11.54 2.62 -8.93
C LEU A 169 -12.85 1.91 -8.58
N GLN A 170 -13.90 2.66 -8.28
CA GLN A 170 -15.22 2.12 -8.00
C GLN A 170 -15.82 1.42 -9.23
N HIS A 171 -15.87 2.12 -10.36
CA HIS A 171 -16.44 1.59 -11.61
C HIS A 171 -15.71 0.35 -12.11
N VAL A 172 -14.36 0.35 -12.10
CA VAL A 172 -13.61 -0.83 -12.56
C VAL A 172 -13.82 -2.02 -11.62
N ALA A 173 -13.91 -1.79 -10.32
CA ALA A 173 -14.18 -2.85 -9.35
C ALA A 173 -15.60 -3.43 -9.49
N GLU A 174 -16.60 -2.60 -9.77
CA GLU A 174 -17.99 -3.03 -10.01
C GLU A 174 -18.11 -3.90 -11.26
N ARG A 175 -17.37 -3.56 -12.31
CA ARG A 175 -17.37 -4.26 -13.61
C ARG A 175 -16.50 -5.52 -13.62
N ALA A 176 -15.52 -5.62 -12.74
CA ALA A 176 -14.62 -6.77 -12.65
C ALA A 176 -15.39 -8.07 -12.35
N GLY A 177 -15.07 -9.10 -13.12
CA GLY A 177 -15.70 -10.42 -13.03
C GLY A 177 -15.33 -11.16 -11.74
N TRP A 178 -16.06 -12.27 -11.49
CA TRP A 178 -15.84 -13.14 -10.32
C TRP A 178 -15.13 -14.45 -10.63
N ARG A 179 -14.96 -14.77 -11.91
CA ARG A 179 -14.42 -16.06 -12.36
C ARG A 179 -12.96 -15.98 -12.78
N ASP A 180 -12.50 -14.78 -13.05
CA ASP A 180 -11.15 -14.51 -13.49
C ASP A 180 -10.29 -14.08 -12.29
N PRO A 181 -9.17 -14.77 -11.99
CA PRO A 181 -8.24 -14.40 -10.93
C PRO A 181 -7.70 -12.97 -11.08
N ASP A 182 -7.41 -12.51 -12.29
CA ASP A 182 -6.89 -11.16 -12.56
C ASP A 182 -7.96 -10.10 -12.27
N ALA A 183 -9.23 -10.38 -12.61
CA ALA A 183 -10.35 -9.52 -12.27
C ALA A 183 -10.60 -9.45 -10.74
N LEU A 184 -10.41 -10.55 -10.01
CA LEU A 184 -10.49 -10.56 -8.55
C LEU A 184 -9.31 -9.80 -7.91
N LEU A 185 -8.10 -9.95 -8.45
CA LEU A 185 -6.92 -9.19 -8.05
C LEU A 185 -7.17 -7.68 -8.22
N LEU A 186 -7.64 -7.26 -9.38
CA LEU A 186 -8.02 -5.88 -9.67
C LEU A 186 -9.06 -5.37 -8.67
N LYS A 187 -10.15 -6.12 -8.48
CA LYS A 187 -11.25 -5.74 -7.60
C LYS A 187 -10.77 -5.50 -6.16
N ARG A 188 -9.97 -6.43 -5.61
CA ARG A 188 -9.46 -6.29 -4.26
C ARG A 188 -8.50 -5.12 -4.09
N GLN A 189 -7.65 -4.86 -5.10
CA GLN A 189 -6.70 -3.75 -5.08
C GLN A 189 -7.41 -2.40 -5.21
N ALA A 190 -8.45 -2.33 -6.07
CA ALA A 190 -9.28 -1.15 -6.20
C ALA A 190 -10.03 -0.84 -4.88
N TYR A 191 -10.63 -1.84 -4.22
CA TYR A 191 -11.27 -1.66 -2.91
C TYR A 191 -10.28 -1.16 -1.86
N TYR A 192 -9.07 -1.74 -1.84
CA TYR A 192 -8.04 -1.35 -0.89
C TYR A 192 -7.56 0.09 -1.10
N LEU A 193 -7.35 0.51 -2.35
CA LEU A 193 -6.92 1.87 -2.70
C LEU A 193 -8.05 2.89 -2.47
N ALA A 194 -9.29 2.59 -2.87
CA ALA A 194 -10.45 3.45 -2.62
C ALA A 194 -10.63 3.71 -1.11
N GLY A 195 -10.33 2.73 -0.25
CA GLY A 195 -10.39 2.89 1.20
C GLY A 195 -9.43 3.92 1.80
N PHE A 196 -8.57 4.57 1.02
CA PHE A 196 -7.78 5.74 1.44
C PHE A 196 -8.50 7.07 1.19
N ASP A 197 -9.59 7.07 0.44
CA ASP A 197 -10.49 8.21 0.38
C ASP A 197 -11.45 8.16 1.57
N HIS A 198 -11.37 9.19 2.42
CA HIS A 198 -12.16 9.27 3.65
C HIS A 198 -13.52 9.94 3.45
N SER A 199 -13.97 10.11 2.20
CA SER A 199 -15.28 10.67 1.92
C SER A 199 -16.42 9.74 2.38
N PRO A 200 -17.55 10.30 2.87
CA PRO A 200 -18.72 9.47 3.25
C PRO A 200 -19.23 8.61 2.09
N GLY A 201 -19.17 9.10 0.85
CA GLY A 201 -19.61 8.40 -0.35
C GLY A 201 -18.80 7.13 -0.59
N THR A 202 -17.48 7.19 -0.48
CA THR A 202 -16.62 6.01 -0.63
C THR A 202 -16.86 4.98 0.47
N ARG A 203 -17.06 5.42 1.71
CA ARG A 203 -17.41 4.51 2.81
C ARG A 203 -18.73 3.78 2.55
N GLN A 204 -19.77 4.52 2.16
CA GLN A 204 -21.07 3.94 1.84
C GLN A 204 -20.97 2.96 0.66
N TRP A 205 -20.21 3.30 -0.36
CA TRP A 205 -19.95 2.42 -1.50
C TRP A 205 -19.27 1.11 -1.08
N LEU A 206 -18.19 1.17 -0.28
CA LEU A 206 -17.49 -0.01 0.24
C LEU A 206 -18.44 -0.92 1.05
N ASP A 207 -19.30 -0.33 1.88
CA ASP A 207 -20.25 -1.10 2.66
C ASP A 207 -21.32 -1.75 1.78
N THR A 208 -21.81 -1.04 0.77
CA THR A 208 -22.74 -1.58 -0.24
C THR A 208 -22.11 -2.76 -0.98
N MET A 209 -20.87 -2.62 -1.44
CA MET A 209 -20.15 -3.69 -2.13
C MET A 209 -19.93 -4.90 -1.23
N ARG A 210 -19.55 -4.69 0.04
CA ARG A 210 -19.43 -5.75 1.03
C ARG A 210 -20.72 -6.56 1.18
N HIS A 211 -21.86 -5.90 1.26
CA HIS A 211 -23.16 -6.58 1.36
C HIS A 211 -23.55 -7.32 0.07
N ALA A 212 -23.35 -6.69 -1.08
CA ALA A 212 -23.61 -7.31 -2.38
C ALA A 212 -22.74 -8.57 -2.63
N ASP A 213 -21.50 -8.52 -2.15
CA ASP A 213 -20.51 -9.58 -2.34
C ASP A 213 -20.56 -10.65 -1.24
N GLN A 214 -21.31 -10.42 -0.14
CA GLN A 214 -21.30 -11.26 1.07
C GLN A 214 -21.50 -12.75 0.80
N ALA A 215 -22.42 -13.12 -0.08
CA ALA A 215 -22.69 -14.52 -0.41
C ALA A 215 -21.50 -15.19 -1.15
N ARG A 216 -20.75 -14.38 -1.91
CA ARG A 216 -19.58 -14.82 -2.70
C ARG A 216 -18.28 -14.78 -1.90
N LEU A 217 -18.25 -13.94 -0.85
CA LEU A 217 -17.10 -13.79 0.06
C LEU A 217 -17.08 -14.85 1.18
N ARG A 218 -17.96 -15.83 1.15
CA ARG A 218 -17.89 -17.05 1.99
C ARG A 218 -17.12 -18.13 1.24
N PRO A 219 -15.77 -18.12 1.27
CA PRO A 219 -15.01 -19.15 0.59
C PRO A 219 -15.25 -20.51 1.27
N PRO A 220 -15.07 -21.61 0.53
CA PRO A 220 -14.82 -22.89 1.15
C PRO A 220 -13.60 -22.78 2.07
N ARG A 221 -13.50 -23.67 3.06
CA ARG A 221 -12.37 -23.70 3.99
C ARG A 221 -11.03 -23.56 3.26
N GLY A 222 -10.12 -22.79 3.85
CA GLY A 222 -8.82 -22.54 3.29
C GLY A 222 -8.73 -21.21 2.49
N TRP A 223 -7.72 -21.10 1.66
CA TRP A 223 -7.47 -19.93 0.84
C TRP A 223 -8.19 -19.98 -0.50
N SER A 224 -8.62 -18.80 -0.97
CA SER A 224 -9.09 -18.55 -2.33
C SER A 224 -8.93 -17.07 -2.67
N ALA A 225 -9.02 -16.69 -3.95
CA ALA A 225 -8.98 -15.28 -4.36
C ALA A 225 -10.13 -14.45 -3.73
N ALA A 226 -11.26 -15.06 -3.40
CA ALA A 226 -12.35 -14.41 -2.66
C ALA A 226 -11.94 -14.08 -1.20
N TRP A 227 -11.09 -14.90 -0.59
CA TRP A 227 -10.52 -14.64 0.74
C TRP A 227 -9.69 -13.34 0.75
N THR A 228 -8.82 -13.13 -0.24
CA THR A 228 -8.02 -11.89 -0.36
C THR A 228 -8.89 -10.66 -0.60
N LEU A 229 -9.98 -10.81 -1.37
CA LEU A 229 -10.96 -9.74 -1.54
C LEU A 229 -11.67 -9.41 -0.21
N ALA A 230 -12.13 -10.43 0.54
CA ALA A 230 -12.75 -10.23 1.86
C ALA A 230 -11.81 -9.49 2.82
N ARG A 231 -10.53 -9.89 2.87
CA ARG A 231 -9.49 -9.24 3.68
C ARG A 231 -9.26 -7.78 3.28
N SER A 232 -9.20 -7.50 1.98
CA SER A 232 -8.99 -6.14 1.46
C SER A 232 -10.18 -5.23 1.77
N THR A 233 -11.41 -5.73 1.61
CA THR A 233 -12.65 -5.02 1.95
C THR A 233 -12.73 -4.73 3.44
N ALA A 234 -12.46 -5.73 4.28
CA ALA A 234 -12.42 -5.55 5.74
C ALA A 234 -11.36 -4.50 6.14
N SER A 235 -10.18 -4.52 5.50
CA SER A 235 -9.13 -3.54 5.74
C SER A 235 -9.53 -2.11 5.34
N ALA A 236 -10.22 -1.95 4.21
CA ALA A 236 -10.70 -0.64 3.75
C ALA A 236 -11.75 -0.05 4.71
N LEU A 237 -12.73 -0.84 5.14
CA LEU A 237 -13.77 -0.43 6.09
C LEU A 237 -13.19 -0.16 7.49
N THR A 238 -12.24 -0.98 7.95
CA THR A 238 -11.53 -0.74 9.22
C THR A 238 -10.78 0.60 9.19
N ARG A 239 -10.14 0.93 8.07
CA ARG A 239 -9.49 2.25 7.89
C ARG A 239 -10.50 3.40 7.93
N ALA A 240 -11.72 3.19 7.44
CA ALA A 240 -12.81 4.13 7.52
C ALA A 240 -13.47 4.22 8.93
N GLY A 241 -12.95 3.47 9.92
CA GLY A 241 -13.37 3.54 11.33
C GLY A 241 -14.33 2.45 11.79
N ASP A 242 -14.65 1.46 10.95
CA ASP A 242 -15.51 0.32 11.31
C ASP A 242 -14.66 -0.94 11.54
N PRO A 243 -14.42 -1.40 12.79
CA PRO A 243 -13.64 -2.60 13.08
C PRO A 243 -14.41 -3.91 12.84
N GLU A 244 -15.75 -3.88 12.78
CA GLU A 244 -16.58 -5.09 12.74
C GLU A 244 -16.36 -5.97 11.49
N PRO A 245 -16.15 -5.43 10.28
CA PRO A 245 -15.79 -6.25 9.13
C PRO A 245 -14.48 -7.04 9.33
N MET A 246 -13.49 -6.46 10.02
CA MET A 246 -12.24 -7.15 10.32
C MET A 246 -12.42 -8.23 11.38
N ARG A 247 -13.20 -7.96 12.43
CA ARG A 247 -13.54 -8.96 13.46
C ARG A 247 -14.26 -10.16 12.87
N ARG A 248 -15.21 -9.91 11.95
CA ARG A 248 -15.88 -11.00 11.21
C ARG A 248 -14.90 -11.76 10.32
N PHE A 249 -14.02 -11.06 9.62
CA PHE A 249 -12.98 -11.71 8.81
C PHE A 249 -12.10 -12.62 9.67
N LEU A 250 -11.65 -12.18 10.83
CA LEU A 250 -10.88 -13.00 11.77
C LEU A 250 -11.67 -14.23 12.23
N HIS A 251 -12.93 -14.04 12.61
CA HIS A 251 -13.77 -15.11 13.12
C HIS A 251 -14.17 -16.13 12.06
N ASP A 252 -14.50 -15.69 10.84
CA ASP A 252 -15.13 -16.54 9.82
C ASP A 252 -14.12 -17.10 8.81
N GLN A 253 -12.98 -16.41 8.60
CA GLN A 253 -12.05 -16.67 7.50
C GLN A 253 -10.66 -17.13 7.93
N LEU A 254 -10.30 -16.99 9.22
CA LEU A 254 -9.05 -17.48 9.80
C LEU A 254 -9.36 -18.60 10.81
N THR A 255 -9.98 -19.68 10.31
CA THR A 255 -10.52 -20.75 11.13
C THR A 255 -9.76 -22.07 11.02
N ASP A 256 -8.86 -22.18 10.04
CA ASP A 256 -8.06 -23.38 9.80
C ASP A 256 -6.61 -23.03 9.45
N GLU A 257 -5.73 -24.02 9.52
CA GLU A 257 -4.30 -23.87 9.31
C GLU A 257 -3.94 -23.31 7.90
N THR A 258 -4.73 -23.68 6.89
CA THR A 258 -4.51 -23.21 5.51
C THR A 258 -4.78 -21.71 5.41
N ALA A 259 -5.88 -21.24 6.00
CA ALA A 259 -6.22 -19.82 6.00
C ALA A 259 -5.25 -18.99 6.86
N GLU A 260 -4.83 -19.53 8.00
CA GLU A 260 -3.81 -18.90 8.85
C GLU A 260 -2.46 -18.80 8.13
N THR A 261 -2.03 -19.86 7.44
CA THR A 261 -0.82 -19.87 6.60
C THR A 261 -0.92 -18.83 5.48
N ALA A 262 -2.07 -18.77 4.80
CA ALA A 262 -2.33 -17.77 3.77
C ALA A 262 -2.22 -16.33 4.31
N ASN A 263 -2.74 -16.08 5.51
CA ASN A 263 -2.61 -14.77 6.15
C ASN A 263 -1.14 -14.42 6.48
N LEU A 264 -0.34 -15.38 6.94
CA LEU A 264 1.09 -15.17 7.18
C LEU A 264 1.86 -14.90 5.89
N ASN A 265 1.58 -15.63 4.80
CA ASN A 265 2.23 -15.41 3.50
C ASN A 265 1.85 -14.06 2.89
N TYR A 266 0.58 -13.64 3.03
CA TYR A 266 0.16 -12.28 2.64
C TYR A 266 0.94 -11.22 3.42
N TRP A 267 1.11 -11.39 4.74
CA TRP A 267 1.90 -10.51 5.56
C TRP A 267 3.39 -10.53 5.21
N ALA A 268 3.96 -11.71 4.92
CA ALA A 268 5.35 -11.85 4.48
C ALA A 268 5.61 -11.03 3.21
N PHE A 269 4.74 -11.13 2.20
CA PHE A 269 4.81 -10.29 1.01
C PHE A 269 4.65 -8.80 1.34
N TRP A 270 3.65 -8.46 2.17
CA TRP A 270 3.39 -7.08 2.54
C TRP A 270 4.53 -6.41 3.30
N THR A 271 5.31 -7.16 4.04
CA THR A 271 6.47 -6.68 4.81
C THR A 271 7.80 -6.77 4.04
N GLY A 272 7.81 -7.41 2.87
CA GLY A 272 9.01 -7.57 2.04
C GLY A 272 9.88 -8.76 2.43
N GLU A 273 9.33 -9.76 3.12
CA GLU A 273 9.98 -11.06 3.30
C GLU A 273 9.98 -11.87 2.00
N LEU A 274 8.93 -11.68 1.18
CA LEU A 274 8.84 -12.14 -0.19
C LEU A 274 8.96 -10.89 -1.07
N ASP A 275 10.11 -10.71 -1.70
CA ASP A 275 10.46 -9.50 -2.46
C ASP A 275 10.26 -9.66 -3.97
N GLU A 276 9.99 -10.88 -4.45
CA GLU A 276 9.67 -11.15 -5.83
C GLU A 276 8.31 -10.58 -6.22
N GLN A 277 8.23 -10.00 -7.42
CA GLN A 277 6.98 -9.52 -7.97
C GLN A 277 6.04 -10.69 -8.25
N GLN A 278 4.84 -10.61 -7.72
CA GLN A 278 3.81 -11.64 -7.89
C GLN A 278 2.77 -11.20 -8.93
N ALA A 279 2.53 -12.06 -9.91
CA ALA A 279 1.53 -11.80 -10.95
C ALA A 279 0.10 -12.00 -10.43
N SER A 280 -0.10 -12.93 -9.48
CA SER A 280 -1.40 -13.26 -8.91
C SER A 280 -1.30 -13.51 -7.40
N ASP A 281 -2.44 -13.67 -6.72
CA ASP A 281 -2.50 -14.00 -5.30
C ASP A 281 -2.21 -15.49 -4.98
N GLU A 282 -1.91 -16.32 -5.97
CA GLU A 282 -1.70 -17.77 -5.77
C GLU A 282 -0.53 -18.10 -4.84
N PHE A 283 0.51 -17.26 -4.82
CA PHE A 283 1.65 -17.42 -3.90
C PHE A 283 1.20 -17.49 -2.43
N ILE A 284 0.09 -16.86 -2.07
CA ILE A 284 -0.44 -16.81 -0.70
C ILE A 284 -0.80 -18.21 -0.22
N GLY A 285 -1.41 -19.03 -1.09
CA GLY A 285 -1.79 -20.41 -0.76
C GLY A 285 -0.70 -21.45 -0.97
N SER A 286 0.31 -21.15 -1.80
CA SER A 286 1.33 -22.13 -2.22
C SER A 286 2.66 -22.00 -1.47
N THR A 287 2.93 -20.87 -0.81
CA THR A 287 4.19 -20.61 -0.11
C THR A 287 4.19 -21.25 1.28
N SER A 288 5.33 -21.85 1.68
CA SER A 288 5.52 -22.34 3.05
C SER A 288 5.93 -21.19 3.97
N PRO A 289 5.37 -21.07 5.19
CA PRO A 289 5.82 -20.08 6.18
C PRO A 289 7.29 -20.23 6.61
N HIS A 290 7.91 -21.36 6.32
CA HIS A 290 9.34 -21.61 6.60
C HIS A 290 10.27 -21.21 5.45
N SER A 291 9.76 -20.79 4.29
CA SER A 291 10.57 -20.40 3.13
C SER A 291 11.07 -18.96 3.17
N TRP A 292 10.54 -18.12 4.03
CA TRP A 292 10.95 -16.72 4.20
C TRP A 292 11.52 -16.48 5.62
N HIS A 293 12.28 -15.39 5.79
CA HIS A 293 13.09 -15.15 6.99
C HIS A 293 12.24 -14.86 8.25
N GLY A 294 11.22 -14.01 8.16
CA GLY A 294 10.27 -13.68 9.24
C GLY A 294 10.66 -12.52 10.16
N GLY A 295 11.89 -12.03 10.09
CA GLY A 295 12.35 -10.95 10.96
C GLY A 295 11.67 -9.62 10.71
N GLN A 296 11.39 -9.27 9.46
CA GLN A 296 10.64 -8.06 9.12
C GLN A 296 9.18 -8.19 9.54
N LEU A 297 8.59 -9.37 9.35
CA LEU A 297 7.19 -9.60 9.70
C LEU A 297 6.97 -9.50 11.21
N ILE A 298 7.74 -10.21 12.02
CA ILE A 298 7.53 -10.16 13.48
C ILE A 298 7.76 -8.74 14.04
N GLY A 299 8.80 -8.04 13.58
CA GLY A 299 9.04 -6.65 13.95
C GLY A 299 7.88 -5.73 13.52
N HIS A 300 7.32 -5.95 12.33
CA HIS A 300 6.18 -5.19 11.84
C HIS A 300 4.93 -5.40 12.69
N LEU A 301 4.59 -6.65 13.03
CA LEU A 301 3.42 -6.98 13.83
C LEU A 301 3.56 -6.45 15.26
N ALA A 302 4.70 -6.70 15.90
CA ALA A 302 4.98 -6.24 17.27
C ALA A 302 4.90 -4.72 17.40
N ALA A 303 5.45 -3.98 16.43
CA ALA A 303 5.43 -2.52 16.43
C ALA A 303 4.05 -1.90 16.17
N ARG A 304 3.03 -2.68 15.78
CA ARG A 304 1.69 -2.20 15.41
C ARG A 304 0.55 -2.75 16.26
N LEU A 305 0.85 -3.10 17.49
CA LEU A 305 -0.15 -3.48 18.50
C LEU A 305 -0.76 -2.23 19.17
N HIS A 306 -1.12 -1.24 18.36
CA HIS A 306 -1.72 0.03 18.80
C HIS A 306 -2.51 0.69 17.66
N GLY A 307 -3.34 1.68 17.98
CA GLY A 307 -4.09 2.49 17.02
C GLY A 307 -5.48 1.93 16.73
N ASN A 308 -5.85 1.76 15.46
CA ASN A 308 -7.18 1.26 15.10
C ASN A 308 -7.38 -0.17 15.59
N ILE A 309 -8.45 -0.39 16.37
CA ILE A 309 -8.68 -1.65 17.09
C ILE A 309 -8.81 -2.87 16.15
N GLY A 310 -9.44 -2.74 14.99
CA GLY A 310 -9.58 -3.84 14.04
C GLY A 310 -8.23 -4.28 13.47
N PHE A 311 -7.32 -3.34 13.19
CA PHE A 311 -5.96 -3.68 12.78
C PHE A 311 -5.13 -4.22 13.94
N THR A 312 -5.32 -3.72 15.15
CA THR A 312 -4.66 -4.24 16.34
C THR A 312 -5.02 -5.70 16.56
N GLU A 313 -6.30 -6.07 16.47
CA GLU A 313 -6.77 -7.45 16.60
C GLU A 313 -6.24 -8.36 15.47
N LEU A 314 -6.20 -7.90 14.22
CA LEU A 314 -5.56 -8.62 13.13
C LEU A 314 -4.06 -8.87 13.39
N ASN A 315 -3.36 -7.87 13.92
CA ASN A 315 -1.93 -8.01 14.24
C ASN A 315 -1.70 -8.96 15.41
N ILE A 316 -2.56 -8.94 16.44
CA ILE A 316 -2.51 -9.88 17.57
C ILE A 316 -2.67 -11.30 17.05
N HIS A 317 -3.72 -11.57 16.28
CA HIS A 317 -3.99 -12.89 15.70
C HIS A 317 -2.82 -13.37 14.82
N SER A 318 -2.34 -12.52 13.91
CA SER A 318 -1.23 -12.86 13.02
C SER A 318 0.07 -13.11 13.79
N LEU A 319 0.34 -12.36 14.85
CA LEU A 319 1.50 -12.54 15.72
C LEU A 319 1.40 -13.84 16.52
N HIS A 320 0.21 -14.14 17.08
CA HIS A 320 -0.06 -15.39 17.77
C HIS A 320 0.17 -16.60 16.85
N THR A 321 -0.38 -16.57 15.64
CA THR A 321 -0.18 -17.63 14.64
C THR A 321 1.29 -17.73 14.22
N LEU A 322 1.97 -16.62 13.98
CA LEU A 322 3.39 -16.61 13.59
C LEU A 322 4.28 -17.27 14.66
N ILE A 323 4.11 -16.91 15.93
CA ILE A 323 4.90 -17.47 17.03
C ILE A 323 4.55 -18.95 17.28
N ARG A 324 3.30 -19.36 17.06
CA ARG A 324 2.90 -20.77 17.13
C ARG A 324 3.57 -21.62 16.05
N VAL A 325 3.69 -21.10 14.82
CA VAL A 325 4.31 -21.82 13.68
C VAL A 325 5.85 -21.68 13.71
N ARG A 326 6.37 -20.54 14.18
CA ARG A 326 7.79 -20.19 14.17
C ARG A 326 8.21 -19.58 15.52
N PRO A 327 8.28 -20.39 16.59
CA PRO A 327 8.54 -19.89 17.95
C PRO A 327 9.91 -19.21 18.12
N GLU A 328 10.90 -19.59 17.29
CA GLU A 328 12.24 -18.99 17.30
C GLU A 328 12.24 -17.49 16.99
N LEU A 329 11.23 -17.00 16.29
CA LEU A 329 11.10 -15.56 15.95
C LEU A 329 10.71 -14.69 17.16
N ALA A 330 10.21 -15.27 18.24
CA ALA A 330 9.77 -14.52 19.41
C ALA A 330 10.94 -13.89 20.19
N GLN A 331 12.09 -14.55 20.23
CA GLN A 331 13.21 -14.17 21.09
C GLN A 331 13.72 -12.73 20.89
N PRO A 332 13.94 -12.23 19.66
CA PRO A 332 14.44 -10.88 19.43
C PRO A 332 13.50 -9.75 19.90
N VAL A 333 12.20 -10.01 19.98
CA VAL A 333 11.16 -9.01 20.31
C VAL A 333 10.52 -9.25 21.68
N ALA A 334 10.94 -10.29 22.41
CA ALA A 334 10.27 -10.78 23.61
C ALA A 334 10.09 -9.72 24.72
N ALA A 335 11.09 -8.88 24.97
CA ALA A 335 11.04 -7.88 26.03
C ALA A 335 10.02 -6.76 25.74
N ASP A 336 10.09 -6.17 24.54
CA ASP A 336 9.19 -5.09 24.10
C ASP A 336 7.75 -5.61 23.95
N LEU A 337 7.63 -6.84 23.44
CA LEU A 337 6.35 -7.48 23.23
C LEU A 337 5.64 -7.77 24.56
N GLN A 338 6.36 -8.23 25.59
CA GLN A 338 5.80 -8.47 26.92
C GLN A 338 5.21 -7.20 27.53
N ALA A 339 5.94 -6.07 27.46
CA ALA A 339 5.45 -4.79 27.97
C ALA A 339 4.18 -4.33 27.21
N THR A 340 4.17 -4.49 25.88
CA THR A 340 3.02 -4.11 25.04
C THR A 340 1.81 -4.99 25.32
N ILE A 341 1.98 -6.30 25.47
CA ILE A 341 0.89 -7.26 25.79
C ILE A 341 0.28 -6.91 27.16
N THR A 342 1.11 -6.66 28.17
CA THR A 342 0.62 -6.30 29.52
C THR A 342 -0.26 -5.06 29.43
N ARG A 343 0.20 -4.01 28.78
CA ARG A 343 -0.58 -2.77 28.58
C ARG A 343 -1.92 -3.03 27.88
N LEU A 344 -1.95 -3.81 26.79
CA LEU A 344 -3.18 -4.12 26.06
C LEU A 344 -4.19 -4.92 26.90
N LEU A 345 -3.70 -5.84 27.74
CA LEU A 345 -4.54 -6.60 28.67
C LEU A 345 -5.15 -5.71 29.77
N ASP A 346 -4.40 -4.69 30.23
CA ASP A 346 -4.86 -3.75 31.24
C ASP A 346 -5.87 -2.73 30.68
N GLU A 347 -5.72 -2.32 29.42
CA GLU A 347 -6.62 -1.33 28.75
C GLU A 347 -8.01 -1.89 28.43
N ASP A 348 -8.19 -3.21 28.41
CA ASP A 348 -9.46 -3.93 28.14
C ASP A 348 -10.24 -3.48 26.89
N GLN A 349 -9.53 -3.05 25.85
CA GLN A 349 -10.11 -2.52 24.61
C GLN A 349 -10.28 -3.57 23.51
N VAL A 350 -9.61 -4.73 23.65
CA VAL A 350 -9.62 -5.79 22.66
C VAL A 350 -10.76 -6.77 22.90
N SER A 351 -11.20 -7.46 21.84
CA SER A 351 -12.22 -8.48 21.93
C SER A 351 -11.79 -9.69 22.78
N ALA A 352 -12.74 -10.46 23.28
CA ALA A 352 -12.45 -11.65 24.09
C ALA A 352 -11.56 -12.70 23.37
N PRO A 353 -11.72 -12.95 22.04
CA PRO A 353 -10.76 -13.78 21.30
C PRO A 353 -9.34 -13.22 21.32
N ALA A 354 -9.15 -11.93 20.97
CA ALA A 354 -7.85 -11.28 20.95
C ALA A 354 -7.19 -11.26 22.36
N ARG A 355 -7.98 -11.10 23.42
CA ARG A 355 -7.50 -11.19 24.80
C ARG A 355 -6.91 -12.59 25.09
N ARG A 356 -7.60 -13.67 24.72
CA ARG A 356 -7.09 -15.05 24.91
C ARG A 356 -5.79 -15.28 24.15
N GLU A 357 -5.67 -14.76 22.94
CA GLU A 357 -4.44 -14.85 22.15
C GLU A 357 -3.28 -14.07 22.82
N LEU A 358 -3.54 -12.87 23.35
CA LEU A 358 -2.55 -12.11 24.12
C LEU A 358 -2.10 -12.86 25.40
N GLU A 359 -3.01 -13.49 26.12
CA GLU A 359 -2.68 -14.29 27.31
C GLU A 359 -1.80 -15.49 26.94
N THR A 360 -2.11 -16.17 25.82
CA THR A 360 -1.31 -17.28 25.29
C THR A 360 0.08 -16.81 24.87
N LEU A 361 0.18 -15.68 24.16
CA LEU A 361 1.45 -15.06 23.78
C LEU A 361 2.29 -14.70 25.00
N ARG A 362 1.69 -14.08 26.01
CA ARG A 362 2.38 -13.72 27.26
C ARG A 362 3.00 -14.95 27.94
N TYR A 363 2.25 -16.05 28.00
CA TYR A 363 2.74 -17.30 28.58
C TYR A 363 3.89 -17.90 27.76
N GLY A 364 3.75 -17.97 26.41
CA GLY A 364 4.77 -18.50 25.51
C GLY A 364 6.09 -17.71 25.56
N ILE A 365 6.01 -16.37 25.66
CA ILE A 365 7.20 -15.51 25.78
C ILE A 365 7.94 -15.74 27.09
N VAL A 366 7.22 -15.95 28.20
CA VAL A 366 7.84 -16.23 29.50
C VAL A 366 8.61 -17.55 29.45
N ILE A 367 8.06 -18.60 28.86
CA ILE A 367 8.73 -19.89 28.70
C ILE A 367 9.96 -19.76 27.82
N ALA A 368 9.85 -19.11 26.66
CA ALA A 368 10.97 -18.93 25.71
C ALA A 368 12.16 -18.14 26.29
N ARG A 369 11.99 -17.40 27.40
CA ARG A 369 13.06 -16.70 28.09
C ARG A 369 13.76 -17.53 29.18
N GLN A 370 13.17 -18.66 29.54
CA GLN A 370 13.72 -19.56 30.58
C GLN A 370 14.52 -20.73 29.98
N THR A 371 14.41 -20.91 28.64
CA THR A 371 15.18 -21.89 27.85
C THR A 371 16.35 -21.21 27.15
#